data_df3c0098688e34e34fcaa5e5f7825efb
#
_entry.id   df3c0098688e34e34fcaa5e5f7825efb
#
_cell.length_a   1.000
_cell.length_b   1.000
_cell.length_c   1.000
_cell.angle_alpha   90.00
_cell.angle_beta   90.00
_cell.angle_gamma   90.00
#
_symmetry.space_group_name_H-M   'P 1'
#
loop_
_entity.id
_entity.type
_entity.pdbx_description
1 polymer ?
#
loop_
_entity_poly.entity_id
_entity_poly.type
_entity_poly.pdbx_seq_one_letter_code
_entity_poly.pdbx_strand_id
1 'polypeptide(L)'
;MVNVVLALLSGFLFFAGFAPWEIWIAPYVAIVLLFRILCDKALPERFTYSLLAGLAFFLPLLHWSSVYVGSIPWLVLAVGESLLFAAIGLVRWQRRWENALLFSVIFTAIELLRMKFPFGGFGWGRLGFTQVDSLNWLYPWIGVTGISLLVSTSAFLLISKSKTIVVILSIIAATFLLSKILSPDTQGKILQVTAIQGGVDELGLGFNDRAMRVLERHVQATTKIERTDLYVWPENASDVDPLKNEKARLLITDLVRRLESALLVGAVERTLEGPANTSLLFGADGEVESRYVKQDLAPFGEYMPVRRIAESISPYAKQVNDFVPGDKWVRHSINGNPFQSLICFEILDDDHVKDGTKGTTFVVAQTNNATFGRSSEAAQQLQITRARAAESAREFVVVSTTGFTSHLDAEGKVLAKAPQFTAESLTMKVKLVDPRHETPAQQLSTWFWALILGLLSGSAWWRISR
;
A
#
# COMPACT_ATOMS: atom_id res chain seq x y z
N MET A 1 14.01 7.80 -33.20
CA MET A 1 14.95 7.15 -32.26
C MET A 1 15.05 7.91 -30.91
N VAL A 2 15.38 9.22 -30.91
CA VAL A 2 15.54 10.01 -29.67
C VAL A 2 14.30 9.95 -28.76
N ASN A 3 13.08 10.18 -29.27
CA ASN A 3 11.86 10.17 -28.46
C ASN A 3 11.54 8.80 -27.85
N VAL A 4 11.93 7.70 -28.51
CA VAL A 4 11.80 6.34 -27.93
C VAL A 4 12.70 6.20 -26.70
N VAL A 5 13.97 6.62 -26.81
CA VAL A 5 14.90 6.59 -25.68
C VAL A 5 14.42 7.47 -24.54
N LEU A 6 13.90 8.66 -24.83
CA LEU A 6 13.34 9.55 -23.81
C LEU A 6 12.08 9.00 -23.16
N ALA A 7 11.23 8.27 -23.89
CA ALA A 7 10.05 7.58 -23.33
C ALA A 7 10.48 6.48 -22.35
N LEU A 8 11.43 5.63 -22.75
CA LEU A 8 11.97 4.58 -21.87
C LEU A 8 12.65 5.18 -20.63
N LEU A 9 13.43 6.26 -20.81
CA LEU A 9 14.05 6.98 -19.69
C LEU A 9 12.99 7.56 -18.72
N SER A 10 11.92 8.16 -19.25
CA SER A 10 10.82 8.66 -18.43
C SER A 10 10.20 7.54 -17.58
N GLY A 11 9.90 6.39 -18.19
CA GLY A 11 9.36 5.23 -17.46
C GLY A 11 10.30 4.72 -16.37
N PHE A 12 11.58 4.63 -16.69
CA PHE A 12 12.60 4.22 -15.75
C PHE A 12 12.75 5.22 -14.57
N LEU A 13 12.63 6.52 -14.83
CA LEU A 13 12.65 7.55 -13.78
C LEU A 13 11.40 7.47 -12.87
N PHE A 14 10.22 7.09 -13.40
CA PHE A 14 9.08 6.78 -12.53
C PHE A 14 9.40 5.61 -11.59
N PHE A 15 9.96 4.53 -12.13
CA PHE A 15 10.38 3.37 -11.32
C PHE A 15 11.41 3.74 -10.25
N ALA A 16 12.38 4.60 -10.60
CA ALA A 16 13.43 5.03 -9.67
C ALA A 16 12.92 5.78 -8.43
N GLY A 17 11.69 6.29 -8.46
CA GLY A 17 11.02 6.86 -7.28
C GLY A 17 10.59 5.82 -6.25
N PHE A 18 10.54 4.54 -6.62
CA PHE A 18 10.13 3.45 -5.75
C PHE A 18 11.32 2.70 -5.17
N ALA A 19 11.07 1.97 -4.07
CA ALA A 19 12.06 1.09 -3.50
C ALA A 19 12.52 0.04 -4.56
N PRO A 20 13.82 -0.31 -4.57
CA PRO A 20 14.82 -0.05 -3.54
C PRO A 20 15.56 1.29 -3.66
N TRP A 21 15.28 2.11 -4.68
CA TRP A 21 16.06 3.33 -4.94
C TRP A 21 15.51 4.57 -4.25
N GLU A 22 14.19 4.73 -4.17
CA GLU A 22 13.48 5.81 -3.46
C GLU A 22 13.99 7.22 -3.83
N ILE A 23 14.34 7.44 -5.10
CA ILE A 23 14.83 8.73 -5.59
C ILE A 23 13.63 9.67 -5.78
N TRP A 24 13.24 10.39 -4.72
CA TRP A 24 12.04 11.22 -4.66
C TRP A 24 11.93 12.28 -5.77
N ILE A 25 13.05 12.77 -6.31
CA ILE A 25 13.08 13.78 -7.38
C ILE A 25 12.84 13.17 -8.78
N ALA A 26 13.09 11.86 -8.96
CA ALA A 26 13.02 11.21 -10.26
C ALA A 26 11.62 11.30 -10.90
N PRO A 27 10.49 11.13 -10.20
CA PRO A 27 9.14 11.29 -10.76
C PRO A 27 8.87 12.68 -11.33
N TYR A 28 9.43 13.75 -10.75
CA TYR A 28 9.27 15.12 -11.29
C TYR A 28 9.91 15.26 -12.68
N VAL A 29 11.11 14.71 -12.84
CA VAL A 29 11.80 14.71 -14.12
C VAL A 29 11.05 13.83 -15.12
N ALA A 30 10.56 12.68 -14.68
CA ALA A 30 9.79 11.74 -15.51
C ALA A 30 8.54 12.41 -16.11
N ILE A 31 7.74 13.11 -15.29
CA ILE A 31 6.52 13.83 -15.71
C ILE A 31 6.84 14.86 -16.80
N VAL A 32 7.84 15.70 -16.54
CA VAL A 32 8.24 16.75 -17.51
C VAL A 32 8.70 16.14 -18.82
N LEU A 33 9.51 15.09 -18.73
CA LEU A 33 10.06 14.41 -19.90
C LEU A 33 8.95 13.76 -20.73
N LEU A 34 8.04 13.02 -20.09
CA LEU A 34 6.90 12.39 -20.75
C LEU A 34 6.03 13.44 -21.46
N PHE A 35 5.62 14.49 -20.77
CA PHE A 35 4.82 15.55 -21.36
C PHE A 35 5.49 16.14 -22.62
N ARG A 36 6.78 16.48 -22.52
CA ARG A 36 7.53 17.10 -23.62
C ARG A 36 7.59 16.24 -24.89
N ILE A 37 7.76 14.93 -24.73
CA ILE A 37 7.82 14.01 -25.88
C ILE A 37 6.47 13.75 -26.52
N LEU A 38 5.36 13.95 -25.76
CA LEU A 38 3.99 13.79 -26.26
C LEU A 38 3.47 15.04 -26.96
N CYS A 39 4.03 16.24 -26.67
CA CYS A 39 3.59 17.49 -27.28
C CYS A 39 3.78 17.49 -28.78
N ASP A 40 2.77 18.01 -29.50
CA ASP A 40 2.76 18.24 -30.94
C ASP A 40 2.97 16.96 -31.77
N LYS A 41 2.63 15.79 -31.21
CA LYS A 41 2.73 14.48 -31.86
C LYS A 41 1.39 13.99 -32.39
N ALA A 42 1.42 13.14 -33.42
CA ALA A 42 0.27 12.41 -33.90
C ALA A 42 -0.21 11.37 -32.87
N LEU A 43 -1.48 10.97 -32.93
CA LEU A 43 -2.07 10.00 -32.00
C LEU A 43 -1.25 8.68 -31.88
N PRO A 44 -0.83 8.04 -33.00
CA PRO A 44 -0.06 6.80 -32.87
C PRO A 44 1.28 6.99 -32.13
N GLU A 45 1.97 8.10 -32.38
CA GLU A 45 3.23 8.41 -31.70
C GLU A 45 3.01 8.64 -30.20
N ARG A 46 1.99 9.43 -29.82
CA ARG A 46 1.66 9.69 -28.42
C ARG A 46 1.35 8.41 -27.66
N PHE A 47 0.48 7.57 -28.25
CA PHE A 47 0.13 6.29 -27.64
C PHE A 47 1.35 5.38 -27.50
N THR A 48 2.18 5.25 -28.56
CA THR A 48 3.39 4.43 -28.53
C THR A 48 4.38 4.92 -27.47
N TYR A 49 4.66 6.22 -27.38
CA TYR A 49 5.60 6.74 -26.39
C TYR A 49 5.07 6.60 -24.96
N SER A 50 3.78 6.79 -24.76
CA SER A 50 3.15 6.56 -23.45
C SER A 50 3.18 5.08 -23.05
N LEU A 51 2.93 4.17 -24.00
CA LEU A 51 3.03 2.73 -23.78
C LEU A 51 4.46 2.31 -23.42
N LEU A 52 5.46 2.81 -24.18
CA LEU A 52 6.88 2.52 -23.91
C LEU A 52 7.31 3.04 -22.53
N ALA A 53 6.85 4.23 -22.14
CA ALA A 53 7.08 4.75 -20.80
C ALA A 53 6.41 3.89 -19.74
N GLY A 54 5.15 3.48 -19.95
CA GLY A 54 4.44 2.55 -19.08
C GLY A 54 5.18 1.22 -18.92
N LEU A 55 5.61 0.60 -20.01
CA LEU A 55 6.37 -0.66 -19.98
C LEU A 55 7.71 -0.50 -19.24
N ALA A 56 8.45 0.58 -19.49
CA ALA A 56 9.70 0.86 -18.79
C ALA A 56 9.50 1.17 -17.30
N PHE A 57 8.30 1.56 -16.90
CA PHE A 57 7.90 1.77 -15.51
C PHE A 57 7.44 0.46 -14.85
N PHE A 58 6.42 -0.20 -15.40
CA PHE A 58 5.73 -1.30 -14.73
C PHE A 58 6.47 -2.64 -14.84
N LEU A 59 7.23 -2.90 -15.90
CA LEU A 59 8.00 -4.15 -15.99
C LEU A 59 9.01 -4.29 -14.83
N PRO A 60 9.89 -3.33 -14.56
CA PRO A 60 10.80 -3.45 -13.41
C PRO A 60 10.10 -3.29 -12.06
N LEU A 61 9.08 -2.43 -11.95
CA LEU A 61 8.35 -2.19 -10.71
C LEU A 61 7.66 -3.46 -10.21
N LEU A 62 7.02 -4.21 -11.12
CA LEU A 62 6.19 -5.36 -10.80
C LEU A 62 6.91 -6.71 -11.01
N HIS A 63 8.22 -6.68 -11.25
CA HIS A 63 9.01 -7.90 -11.50
C HIS A 63 8.87 -8.93 -10.36
N TRP A 64 8.64 -8.48 -9.13
CA TRP A 64 8.44 -9.33 -7.98
C TRP A 64 7.28 -10.33 -8.15
N SER A 65 6.28 -9.99 -8.95
CA SER A 65 5.13 -10.89 -9.22
C SER A 65 5.49 -12.09 -10.11
N SER A 66 6.72 -12.17 -10.64
CA SER A 66 7.19 -13.32 -11.42
C SER A 66 7.90 -14.39 -10.59
N VAL A 67 8.30 -14.07 -9.35
CA VAL A 67 9.36 -14.81 -8.62
C VAL A 67 9.06 -16.31 -8.45
N TYR A 68 7.79 -16.68 -8.21
CA TYR A 68 7.42 -18.09 -8.06
C TYR A 68 6.32 -18.57 -9.01
N VAL A 69 5.64 -17.63 -9.68
CA VAL A 69 4.53 -17.98 -10.60
C VAL A 69 4.92 -17.85 -12.09
N GLY A 70 6.19 -17.53 -12.36
CA GLY A 70 6.72 -17.40 -13.71
C GLY A 70 6.41 -16.06 -14.38
N SER A 71 6.97 -15.88 -15.59
CA SER A 71 6.96 -14.59 -16.28
C SER A 71 5.59 -14.17 -16.81
N ILE A 72 4.68 -15.11 -17.08
CA ILE A 72 3.41 -14.80 -17.76
C ILE A 72 2.51 -13.91 -16.90
N PRO A 73 2.20 -14.22 -15.61
CA PRO A 73 1.39 -13.36 -14.77
C PRO A 73 1.98 -11.95 -14.62
N TRP A 74 3.29 -11.85 -14.44
CA TRP A 74 4.01 -10.58 -14.40
C TRP A 74 3.83 -9.76 -15.68
N LEU A 75 4.06 -10.38 -16.86
CA LEU A 75 3.92 -9.68 -18.15
C LEU A 75 2.48 -9.22 -18.38
N VAL A 76 1.49 -10.06 -18.06
CA VAL A 76 0.06 -9.70 -18.19
C VAL A 76 -0.28 -8.49 -17.30
N LEU A 77 0.17 -8.50 -16.04
CA LEU A 77 -0.06 -7.40 -15.12
C LEU A 77 0.67 -6.13 -15.59
N ALA A 78 1.96 -6.20 -15.90
CA ALA A 78 2.75 -5.04 -16.29
C ALA A 78 2.28 -4.43 -17.62
N VAL A 79 1.89 -5.25 -18.60
CA VAL A 79 1.32 -4.77 -19.87
C VAL A 79 -0.06 -4.17 -19.65
N GLY A 80 -0.92 -4.80 -18.84
CA GLY A 80 -2.24 -4.26 -18.49
C GLY A 80 -2.15 -2.87 -17.87
N GLU A 81 -1.29 -2.71 -16.86
CA GLU A 81 -1.01 -1.42 -16.22
C GLU A 81 -0.43 -0.39 -17.20
N SER A 82 0.45 -0.84 -18.10
CA SER A 82 1.05 0.03 -19.13
C SER A 82 0.03 0.49 -20.16
N LEU A 83 -0.95 -0.33 -20.51
CA LEU A 83 -2.04 0.05 -21.44
C LEU A 83 -2.96 1.09 -20.80
N LEU A 84 -3.31 0.95 -19.52
CA LEU A 84 -4.06 1.97 -18.78
C LEU A 84 -3.27 3.27 -18.69
N PHE A 85 -1.97 3.20 -18.39
CA PHE A 85 -1.09 4.35 -18.38
C PHE A 85 -0.99 5.02 -19.76
N ALA A 86 -0.96 4.24 -20.84
CA ALA A 86 -0.88 4.74 -22.21
C ALA A 86 -2.11 5.56 -22.63
N ALA A 87 -3.23 5.48 -21.90
CA ALA A 87 -4.41 6.31 -22.13
C ALA A 87 -4.10 7.82 -22.11
N ILE A 88 -3.05 8.26 -21.39
CA ILE A 88 -2.59 9.65 -21.41
C ILE A 88 -2.19 10.10 -22.83
N GLY A 89 -1.73 9.18 -23.69
CA GLY A 89 -1.39 9.43 -25.08
C GLY A 89 -2.58 9.63 -26.01
N LEU A 90 -3.81 9.30 -25.57
CA LEU A 90 -5.04 9.53 -26.35
C LEU A 90 -5.38 11.03 -26.45
N VAL A 91 -4.93 11.84 -25.50
CA VAL A 91 -5.18 13.27 -25.46
C VAL A 91 -4.13 13.99 -26.33
N ARG A 92 -4.56 15.05 -27.03
CA ARG A 92 -3.66 15.92 -27.79
C ARG A 92 -2.97 16.91 -26.86
N TRP A 93 -1.64 16.91 -26.86
CA TRP A 93 -0.82 17.77 -26.02
C TRP A 93 -0.13 18.86 -26.84
N GLN A 94 -0.09 20.08 -26.30
CA GLN A 94 0.63 21.22 -26.84
C GLN A 94 1.54 21.81 -25.75
N ARG A 95 2.62 22.48 -26.14
CA ARG A 95 3.56 23.12 -25.20
C ARG A 95 2.99 24.41 -24.60
N ARG A 96 1.88 24.29 -23.90
CA ARG A 96 1.19 25.39 -23.20
C ARG A 96 1.02 25.00 -21.74
N TRP A 97 1.02 25.98 -20.85
CA TRP A 97 0.91 25.71 -19.41
C TRP A 97 -0.45 25.08 -19.03
N GLU A 98 -1.53 25.46 -19.73
CA GLU A 98 -2.86 24.88 -19.54
C GLU A 98 -2.86 23.37 -19.86
N ASN A 99 -2.13 22.98 -20.89
CA ASN A 99 -1.95 21.57 -21.26
C ASN A 99 -1.10 20.83 -20.22
N ALA A 100 -0.12 21.47 -19.63
CA ALA A 100 0.68 20.88 -18.56
C ALA A 100 -0.17 20.62 -17.29
N LEU A 101 -1.04 21.56 -16.92
CA LEU A 101 -2.00 21.35 -15.82
C LEU A 101 -3.00 20.24 -16.14
N LEU A 102 -3.58 20.25 -17.35
CA LEU A 102 -4.48 19.18 -17.78
C LEU A 102 -3.80 17.82 -17.79
N PHE A 103 -2.52 17.77 -18.20
CA PHE A 103 -1.71 16.55 -18.14
C PHE A 103 -1.61 16.00 -16.72
N SER A 104 -1.30 16.85 -15.73
CA SER A 104 -1.22 16.45 -14.31
C SER A 104 -2.56 15.91 -13.80
N VAL A 105 -3.66 16.55 -14.16
CA VAL A 105 -5.01 16.14 -13.77
C VAL A 105 -5.36 14.78 -14.39
N ILE A 106 -5.12 14.59 -15.69
CA ILE A 106 -5.40 13.32 -16.39
C ILE A 106 -4.48 12.21 -15.88
N PHE A 107 -3.20 12.50 -15.64
CA PHE A 107 -2.26 11.55 -15.05
C PHE A 107 -2.77 11.02 -13.72
N THR A 108 -3.16 11.91 -12.80
CA THR A 108 -3.72 11.54 -11.49
C THR A 108 -5.06 10.81 -11.63
N ALA A 109 -5.90 11.18 -12.59
CA ALA A 109 -7.16 10.48 -12.86
C ALA A 109 -6.91 9.03 -13.36
N ILE A 110 -5.87 8.80 -14.15
CA ILE A 110 -5.45 7.46 -14.57
C ILE A 110 -4.97 6.64 -13.37
N GLU A 111 -4.23 7.23 -12.43
CA GLU A 111 -3.84 6.54 -11.19
C GLU A 111 -5.06 6.12 -10.37
N LEU A 112 -6.07 7.00 -10.22
CA LEU A 112 -7.33 6.65 -9.55
C LEU A 112 -8.10 5.55 -10.28
N LEU A 113 -8.17 5.63 -11.62
CA LEU A 113 -8.81 4.60 -12.43
C LEU A 113 -8.14 3.24 -12.20
N ARG A 114 -6.81 3.19 -12.24
CA ARG A 114 -6.03 1.96 -12.01
C ARG A 114 -6.23 1.39 -10.61
N MET A 115 -6.44 2.24 -9.61
CA MET A 115 -6.70 1.83 -8.23
C MET A 115 -8.07 1.12 -8.07
N LYS A 116 -9.03 1.39 -8.95
CA LYS A 116 -10.40 0.85 -8.84
C LYS A 116 -10.78 -0.11 -9.99
N PHE A 117 -10.06 -0.09 -11.09
CA PHE A 117 -10.42 -0.84 -12.31
C PHE A 117 -9.16 -1.38 -13.04
N PRO A 118 -9.23 -2.61 -13.64
CA PRO A 118 -10.28 -3.63 -13.54
C PRO A 118 -10.19 -4.47 -12.26
N PHE A 119 -11.18 -5.33 -12.00
CA PHE A 119 -11.15 -6.35 -10.94
C PHE A 119 -10.86 -5.80 -9.53
N GLY A 120 -11.46 -4.69 -9.14
CA GLY A 120 -11.16 -4.00 -7.88
C GLY A 120 -9.94 -3.08 -7.95
N GLY A 121 -9.17 -3.16 -9.05
CA GLY A 121 -8.02 -2.29 -9.31
C GLY A 121 -6.70 -2.80 -8.75
N PHE A 122 -5.63 -2.05 -9.11
CA PHE A 122 -4.29 -2.30 -8.62
C PHE A 122 -3.57 -0.96 -8.40
N GLY A 123 -3.65 -0.45 -7.17
CA GLY A 123 -3.13 0.87 -6.78
C GLY A 123 -1.61 0.96 -6.64
N TRP A 124 -0.85 -0.07 -7.02
CA TRP A 124 0.62 -0.06 -6.96
C TRP A 124 1.20 0.92 -7.98
N GLY A 125 2.32 1.55 -7.65
CA GLY A 125 3.00 2.46 -8.58
C GLY A 125 2.39 3.86 -8.70
N ARG A 126 1.65 4.36 -7.70
CA ARG A 126 1.14 5.74 -7.66
C ARG A 126 2.22 6.69 -7.17
N LEU A 127 2.38 7.83 -7.84
CA LEU A 127 3.44 8.80 -7.52
C LEU A 127 3.37 9.32 -6.09
N GLY A 128 2.17 9.41 -5.52
CA GLY A 128 2.00 9.82 -4.13
C GLY A 128 2.75 8.95 -3.13
N PHE A 129 3.07 7.71 -3.43
CA PHE A 129 3.86 6.85 -2.55
C PHE A 129 5.36 7.17 -2.54
N THR A 130 5.87 7.90 -3.55
CA THR A 130 7.30 8.18 -3.69
C THR A 130 7.78 9.37 -2.88
N GLN A 131 6.88 10.08 -2.18
CA GLN A 131 7.17 11.38 -1.57
C GLN A 131 7.17 11.37 -0.04
N VAL A 132 7.12 10.19 0.59
CA VAL A 132 7.00 10.08 2.04
C VAL A 132 8.18 10.71 2.80
N ASP A 133 9.37 10.75 2.21
CA ASP A 133 10.54 11.40 2.83
C ASP A 133 10.64 12.91 2.56
N SER A 134 9.95 13.41 1.52
CA SER A 134 10.04 14.82 1.10
C SER A 134 8.81 15.65 1.44
N LEU A 135 7.61 15.04 1.46
CA LEU A 135 6.34 15.73 1.64
C LEU A 135 5.45 15.05 2.72
N ASN A 136 6.05 14.30 3.67
CA ASN A 136 5.34 13.55 4.70
C ASN A 136 4.27 14.40 5.43
N TRP A 137 4.56 15.64 5.75
CA TRP A 137 3.68 16.59 6.43
C TRP A 137 2.42 17.00 5.64
N LEU A 138 2.38 16.75 4.32
CA LEU A 138 1.22 17.04 3.46
C LEU A 138 0.22 15.88 3.38
N TYR A 139 0.64 14.64 3.64
CA TYR A 139 -0.25 13.48 3.53
C TYR A 139 -1.51 13.59 4.41
N PRO A 140 -1.44 14.09 5.66
CA PRO A 140 -2.65 14.26 6.47
C PRO A 140 -3.67 15.24 5.87
N TRP A 141 -3.23 16.12 4.97
CA TRP A 141 -4.06 17.17 4.38
C TRP A 141 -4.74 16.75 3.09
N ILE A 142 -3.99 16.15 2.17
CA ILE A 142 -4.44 15.90 0.81
C ILE A 142 -4.38 14.43 0.38
N GLY A 143 -3.83 13.57 1.24
CA GLY A 143 -3.70 12.14 0.98
C GLY A 143 -2.79 11.80 -0.19
N VAL A 144 -2.66 10.52 -0.48
CA VAL A 144 -1.81 10.00 -1.56
C VAL A 144 -2.21 10.57 -2.93
N THR A 145 -3.52 10.65 -3.22
CA THR A 145 -4.03 11.20 -4.48
C THR A 145 -3.67 12.67 -4.65
N GLY A 146 -3.82 13.48 -3.59
CA GLY A 146 -3.45 14.89 -3.62
C GLY A 146 -1.94 15.09 -3.78
N ILE A 147 -1.12 14.24 -3.17
CA ILE A 147 0.35 14.24 -3.37
C ILE A 147 0.68 13.90 -4.83
N SER A 148 0.06 12.89 -5.44
CA SER A 148 0.26 12.59 -6.88
C SER A 148 -0.04 13.80 -7.78
N LEU A 149 -1.16 14.49 -7.51
CA LEU A 149 -1.53 15.71 -8.25
C LEU A 149 -0.53 16.84 -8.01
N LEU A 150 -0.07 17.02 -6.78
CA LEU A 150 0.92 18.03 -6.42
C LEU A 150 2.26 17.77 -7.11
N VAL A 151 2.78 16.54 -7.07
CA VAL A 151 4.04 16.14 -7.72
C VAL A 151 3.96 16.41 -9.22
N SER A 152 2.91 15.92 -9.88
CA SER A 152 2.74 16.09 -11.32
C SER A 152 2.59 17.55 -11.73
N THR A 153 1.90 18.38 -10.93
CA THR A 153 1.72 19.80 -11.20
C THR A 153 2.99 20.61 -10.93
N SER A 154 3.64 20.39 -9.80
CA SER A 154 4.85 21.13 -9.40
C SER A 154 6.04 20.81 -10.30
N ALA A 155 6.09 19.63 -10.91
CA ALA A 155 7.10 19.31 -11.91
C ALA A 155 7.16 20.34 -13.06
N PHE A 156 6.00 20.83 -13.51
CA PHE A 156 5.94 21.87 -14.56
C PHE A 156 6.29 23.26 -14.04
N LEU A 157 5.99 23.53 -12.77
CA LEU A 157 6.29 24.81 -12.17
C LEU A 157 7.78 25.03 -11.98
N LEU A 158 8.53 23.95 -11.65
CA LEU A 158 9.99 24.00 -11.51
C LEU A 158 10.70 24.44 -12.80
N ILE A 159 10.08 24.23 -13.97
CA ILE A 159 10.63 24.66 -15.27
C ILE A 159 10.00 25.95 -15.82
N SER A 160 9.00 26.49 -15.14
CA SER A 160 8.34 27.75 -15.49
C SER A 160 9.06 28.94 -14.81
N LYS A 161 9.33 30.00 -15.59
CA LYS A 161 9.87 31.27 -15.06
C LYS A 161 8.78 32.18 -14.45
N SER A 162 7.62 31.64 -14.13
CA SER A 162 6.43 32.38 -13.70
C SER A 162 6.49 32.75 -12.22
N LYS A 163 5.95 33.95 -11.87
CA LYS A 163 5.68 34.36 -10.48
C LYS A 163 4.77 33.38 -9.72
N THR A 164 4.05 32.52 -10.44
CA THR A 164 3.22 31.43 -9.90
C THR A 164 4.02 30.46 -9.03
N ILE A 165 5.34 30.28 -9.30
CA ILE A 165 6.24 29.48 -8.46
C ILE A 165 6.29 30.04 -7.03
N VAL A 166 6.40 31.36 -6.90
CA VAL A 166 6.45 32.03 -5.59
C VAL A 166 5.18 31.79 -4.80
N VAL A 167 4.00 31.88 -5.47
CA VAL A 167 2.71 31.63 -4.82
C VAL A 167 2.62 30.19 -4.32
N ILE A 168 3.02 29.22 -5.13
CA ILE A 168 2.95 27.80 -4.76
C ILE A 168 3.94 27.48 -3.63
N LEU A 169 5.19 27.97 -3.72
CA LEU A 169 6.14 27.81 -2.64
C LEU A 169 5.65 28.48 -1.34
N SER A 170 4.95 29.61 -1.43
CA SER A 170 4.35 30.28 -0.27
C SER A 170 3.21 29.45 0.32
N ILE A 171 2.36 28.83 -0.51
CA ILE A 171 1.29 27.92 -0.05
C ILE A 171 1.93 26.70 0.63
N ILE A 172 2.93 26.08 0.01
CA ILE A 172 3.67 24.96 0.58
C ILE A 172 4.28 25.34 1.93
N ALA A 173 4.96 26.48 2.03
CA ALA A 173 5.54 26.96 3.29
C ALA A 173 4.46 27.24 4.36
N ALA A 174 3.35 27.86 3.97
CA ALA A 174 2.24 28.14 4.88
C ALA A 174 1.59 26.87 5.42
N THR A 175 1.36 25.87 4.56
CA THR A 175 0.83 24.57 4.97
C THR A 175 1.82 23.79 5.83
N PHE A 176 3.12 23.88 5.56
CA PHE A 176 4.17 23.31 6.43
C PHE A 176 4.13 23.92 7.84
N LEU A 177 4.05 25.24 7.94
CA LEU A 177 3.95 25.91 9.22
C LEU A 177 2.65 25.54 9.95
N LEU A 178 1.54 25.48 9.22
CA LEU A 178 0.24 25.10 9.76
C LEU A 178 0.23 23.64 10.26
N SER A 179 0.91 22.73 9.57
CA SER A 179 1.01 21.33 10.00
C SER A 179 1.73 21.18 11.35
N LYS A 180 2.70 22.04 11.65
CA LYS A 180 3.40 22.04 12.95
C LYS A 180 2.53 22.57 14.10
N ILE A 181 1.55 23.44 13.78
CA ILE A 181 0.60 23.98 14.76
C ILE A 181 -0.55 23.00 15.02
N LEU A 182 -0.96 22.29 13.98
CA LEU A 182 -2.10 21.35 14.01
C LEU A 182 -1.68 19.89 14.16
N SER A 183 -0.47 19.63 14.64
CA SER A 183 -0.03 18.26 14.95
C SER A 183 -1.03 17.57 15.88
N PRO A 184 -1.42 16.31 15.61
CA PRO A 184 -2.37 15.62 16.46
C PRO A 184 -1.89 15.58 17.90
N ASP A 185 -2.79 15.89 18.83
CA ASP A 185 -2.52 15.74 20.25
C ASP A 185 -2.39 14.23 20.53
N THR A 186 -1.17 13.79 20.78
CA THR A 186 -0.94 12.46 21.31
C THR A 186 -1.47 12.46 22.73
N GLN A 187 -2.38 11.54 23.08
CA GLN A 187 -2.95 11.43 24.44
C GLN A 187 -1.90 11.21 25.54
N GLY A 188 -0.61 11.26 25.21
CA GLY A 188 0.50 10.93 26.11
C GLY A 188 0.49 9.43 26.53
N LYS A 189 -0.46 8.65 26.05
CA LYS A 189 -0.54 7.21 26.31
C LYS A 189 0.41 6.46 25.39
N ILE A 190 1.10 5.50 25.98
CA ILE A 190 2.04 4.62 25.27
C ILE A 190 1.55 3.19 25.50
N LEU A 191 1.49 2.40 24.42
CA LEU A 191 1.23 0.98 24.46
C LEU A 191 2.52 0.23 24.09
N GLN A 192 2.89 -0.77 24.87
CA GLN A 192 4.01 -1.64 24.51
C GLN A 192 3.52 -2.76 23.61
N VAL A 193 3.97 -2.80 22.37
CA VAL A 193 3.60 -3.80 21.37
C VAL A 193 4.83 -4.56 20.94
N THR A 194 4.71 -5.88 20.82
CA THR A 194 5.78 -6.72 20.28
C THR A 194 5.31 -7.43 19.03
N ALA A 195 5.88 -7.05 17.88
CA ALA A 195 5.67 -7.71 16.61
C ALA A 195 6.63 -8.90 16.44
N ILE A 196 6.09 -10.06 16.06
CA ILE A 196 6.82 -11.31 15.94
C ILE A 196 6.95 -11.70 14.47
N GLN A 197 8.16 -11.74 13.98
CA GLN A 197 8.54 -12.28 12.69
C GLN A 197 9.01 -13.72 12.88
N GLY A 198 8.12 -14.71 12.73
CA GLY A 198 8.48 -16.12 12.93
C GLY A 198 9.29 -16.72 11.79
N GLY A 199 9.22 -16.10 10.61
CA GLY A 199 9.81 -16.64 9.38
C GLY A 199 9.08 -17.88 8.88
N VAL A 200 9.59 -18.45 7.80
CA VAL A 200 9.14 -19.71 7.21
C VAL A 200 10.34 -20.62 6.94
N ASP A 201 10.11 -21.93 6.79
CA ASP A 201 11.19 -22.85 6.46
C ASP A 201 11.65 -22.68 5.01
N GLU A 202 10.69 -22.47 4.10
CA GLU A 202 10.90 -22.32 2.66
C GLU A 202 10.15 -21.10 2.13
N LEU A 203 10.76 -20.36 1.21
CA LEU A 203 10.13 -19.24 0.53
C LEU A 203 9.34 -19.74 -0.68
N GLY A 204 8.31 -19.01 -1.07
CA GLY A 204 7.53 -19.31 -2.27
C GLY A 204 6.11 -19.74 -1.97
N LEU A 205 5.44 -20.31 -2.97
CA LEU A 205 4.02 -20.73 -2.86
C LEU A 205 3.82 -21.88 -1.86
N GLY A 206 4.85 -22.70 -1.64
CA GLY A 206 4.83 -23.82 -0.70
C GLY A 206 5.21 -23.46 0.75
N PHE A 207 5.22 -22.17 1.11
CA PHE A 207 5.65 -21.73 2.45
C PHE A 207 4.85 -22.38 3.60
N ASN A 208 3.65 -22.86 3.34
CA ASN A 208 2.73 -23.51 4.28
C ASN A 208 2.37 -24.96 3.91
N ASP A 209 3.16 -25.62 3.06
CA ASP A 209 2.90 -27.01 2.65
C ASP A 209 2.94 -27.99 3.81
N ARG A 210 3.70 -27.68 4.86
CA ARG A 210 3.72 -28.45 6.11
C ARG A 210 2.78 -27.79 7.11
N ALA A 211 1.56 -28.32 7.22
CA ALA A 211 0.57 -27.83 8.17
C ALA A 211 1.12 -27.67 9.59
N MET A 212 0.74 -26.63 10.28
CA MET A 212 1.17 -26.24 11.63
C MET A 212 2.60 -25.68 11.72
N ARG A 213 3.41 -25.74 10.67
CA ARG A 213 4.82 -25.40 10.76
C ARG A 213 5.06 -23.90 10.94
N VAL A 214 4.31 -23.09 10.22
CA VAL A 214 4.37 -21.62 10.35
C VAL A 214 3.90 -21.19 11.73
N LEU A 215 2.80 -21.77 12.21
CA LEU A 215 2.28 -21.54 13.57
C LEU A 215 3.32 -21.91 14.65
N GLU A 216 3.91 -23.10 14.58
CA GLU A 216 4.89 -23.56 15.57
C GLU A 216 6.11 -22.63 15.63
N ARG A 217 6.57 -22.08 14.50
CA ARG A 217 7.66 -21.10 14.46
C ARG A 217 7.30 -19.81 15.17
N HIS A 218 6.09 -19.29 14.95
CA HIS A 218 5.62 -18.08 15.63
C HIS A 218 5.45 -18.29 17.13
N VAL A 219 4.94 -19.46 17.56
CA VAL A 219 4.89 -19.85 18.98
C VAL A 219 6.30 -19.87 19.58
N GLN A 220 7.26 -20.52 18.92
CA GLN A 220 8.64 -20.59 19.40
C GLN A 220 9.32 -19.21 19.48
N ALA A 221 9.10 -18.35 18.49
CA ALA A 221 9.64 -17.01 18.48
C ALA A 221 9.08 -16.15 19.62
N THR A 222 7.79 -16.37 20.00
CA THR A 222 7.10 -15.60 21.03
C THR A 222 7.49 -16.03 22.46
N THR A 223 7.82 -17.29 22.70
CA THR A 223 8.07 -17.83 24.07
C THR A 223 9.27 -17.24 24.81
N LYS A 224 10.15 -16.54 24.11
CA LYS A 224 11.43 -16.02 24.65
C LYS A 224 11.39 -14.53 24.99
N ILE A 225 10.21 -13.90 24.95
CA ILE A 225 10.08 -12.44 24.97
C ILE A 225 9.47 -11.99 26.30
N GLU A 226 9.91 -10.82 26.78
CA GLU A 226 9.35 -10.18 27.97
C GLU A 226 7.88 -9.77 27.76
N ARG A 227 7.15 -9.69 28.88
CA ARG A 227 5.73 -9.29 28.87
C ARG A 227 5.52 -7.93 28.18
N THR A 228 4.49 -7.85 27.34
CA THR A 228 4.06 -6.65 26.60
C THR A 228 2.55 -6.54 26.65
N ASP A 229 1.97 -5.39 26.31
CA ASP A 229 0.52 -5.21 26.31
C ASP A 229 -0.15 -6.02 25.19
N LEU A 230 0.50 -6.09 24.02
CA LEU A 230 -0.02 -6.79 22.83
C LEU A 230 1.12 -7.45 22.06
N TYR A 231 0.98 -8.74 21.80
CA TYR A 231 1.78 -9.43 20.78
C TYR A 231 1.05 -9.39 19.44
N VAL A 232 1.81 -9.29 18.36
CA VAL A 232 1.25 -9.26 16.99
C VAL A 232 1.98 -10.25 16.11
N TRP A 233 1.25 -11.16 15.50
CA TRP A 233 1.72 -12.07 14.47
C TRP A 233 1.30 -11.61 13.08
N PRO A 234 2.09 -11.90 12.04
CA PRO A 234 1.81 -11.48 10.67
C PRO A 234 0.61 -12.20 10.04
N GLU A 235 0.27 -11.78 8.83
CA GLU A 235 -0.69 -12.46 7.97
C GLU A 235 -0.29 -13.95 7.78
N ASN A 236 -1.26 -14.85 7.87
CA ASN A 236 -1.09 -16.31 7.73
C ASN A 236 -0.06 -16.93 8.70
N ALA A 237 0.20 -16.30 9.85
CA ALA A 237 1.03 -16.87 10.91
C ALA A 237 0.45 -18.18 11.46
N SER A 238 -0.87 -18.31 11.45
CA SER A 238 -1.53 -19.61 11.60
C SER A 238 -1.91 -20.13 10.20
N ASP A 239 -1.15 -21.09 9.73
CA ASP A 239 -1.32 -21.79 8.44
C ASP A 239 -2.47 -22.83 8.47
N VAL A 240 -3.08 -23.02 9.62
CA VAL A 240 -4.28 -23.82 9.84
C VAL A 240 -5.33 -23.00 10.58
N ASP A 241 -6.60 -23.34 10.40
CA ASP A 241 -7.71 -22.68 11.07
C ASP A 241 -7.65 -22.91 12.60
N PRO A 242 -7.28 -21.88 13.41
CA PRO A 242 -7.09 -22.07 14.84
C PRO A 242 -8.41 -22.21 15.60
N LEU A 243 -9.55 -21.95 14.94
CA LEU A 243 -10.88 -22.12 15.55
C LEU A 243 -11.42 -23.53 15.36
N LYS A 244 -10.92 -24.27 14.34
CA LYS A 244 -11.34 -25.65 14.03
C LYS A 244 -10.28 -26.70 14.34
N ASN A 245 -8.99 -26.33 14.33
CA ASN A 245 -7.91 -27.24 14.66
C ASN A 245 -7.60 -27.14 16.15
N GLU A 246 -7.95 -28.16 16.91
CA GLU A 246 -7.77 -28.21 18.37
C GLU A 246 -6.32 -28.02 18.79
N LYS A 247 -5.36 -28.65 18.12
CA LYS A 247 -3.92 -28.49 18.43
C LYS A 247 -3.46 -27.06 18.24
N ALA A 248 -3.88 -26.40 17.15
CA ALA A 248 -3.55 -25.00 16.89
C ALA A 248 -4.15 -24.09 17.97
N ARG A 249 -5.43 -24.30 18.31
CA ARG A 249 -6.11 -23.54 19.35
C ARG A 249 -5.39 -23.68 20.69
N LEU A 250 -5.06 -24.92 21.10
CA LEU A 250 -4.35 -25.17 22.36
C LEU A 250 -2.98 -24.50 22.40
N LEU A 251 -2.20 -24.55 21.31
CA LEU A 251 -0.89 -23.88 21.25
C LEU A 251 -1.01 -22.36 21.44
N ILE A 252 -2.03 -21.72 20.85
CA ILE A 252 -2.26 -20.28 20.98
C ILE A 252 -2.79 -19.95 22.39
N THR A 253 -3.82 -20.67 22.86
CA THR A 253 -4.43 -20.38 24.16
C THR A 253 -3.46 -20.62 25.33
N ASP A 254 -2.66 -21.68 25.28
CA ASP A 254 -1.63 -21.93 26.30
C ASP A 254 -0.52 -20.87 26.25
N LEU A 255 -0.18 -20.37 25.05
CA LEU A 255 0.80 -19.31 24.90
C LEU A 255 0.29 -17.99 25.55
N VAL A 256 -0.92 -17.51 25.20
CA VAL A 256 -1.43 -16.23 25.71
C VAL A 256 -1.68 -16.29 27.22
N ARG A 257 -2.15 -17.42 27.78
CA ARG A 257 -2.32 -17.62 29.22
C ARG A 257 -0.99 -17.57 29.96
N ARG A 258 0.06 -18.17 29.39
CA ARG A 258 1.40 -18.15 29.97
C ARG A 258 2.05 -16.76 29.91
N LEU A 259 1.78 -15.99 28.84
CA LEU A 259 2.30 -14.64 28.66
C LEU A 259 1.46 -13.60 29.43
N GLU A 260 0.25 -13.95 29.87
CA GLU A 260 -0.72 -13.06 30.50
C GLU A 260 -0.95 -11.77 29.67
N SER A 261 -1.01 -11.90 28.35
CA SER A 261 -1.09 -10.79 27.42
C SER A 261 -1.89 -11.17 26.19
N ALA A 262 -2.52 -10.19 25.56
CA ALA A 262 -3.29 -10.39 24.34
C ALA A 262 -2.36 -10.68 23.12
N LEU A 263 -2.88 -11.42 22.15
CA LEU A 263 -2.19 -11.77 20.91
C LEU A 263 -3.10 -11.58 19.71
N LEU A 264 -2.66 -10.76 18.76
CA LEU A 264 -3.29 -10.61 17.45
C LEU A 264 -2.67 -11.63 16.47
N VAL A 265 -3.48 -12.54 15.94
CA VAL A 265 -3.03 -13.63 15.07
C VAL A 265 -3.58 -13.43 13.66
N GLY A 266 -2.69 -13.34 12.65
CA GLY A 266 -3.10 -13.50 11.26
C GLY A 266 -3.31 -14.97 10.93
N ALA A 267 -4.50 -15.35 10.49
CA ALA A 267 -4.89 -16.74 10.29
C ALA A 267 -5.68 -16.95 8.99
N VAL A 268 -5.64 -18.17 8.47
CA VAL A 268 -6.53 -18.63 7.40
C VAL A 268 -7.62 -19.49 8.03
N GLU A 269 -8.83 -18.96 8.08
CA GLU A 269 -10.00 -19.72 8.51
C GLU A 269 -10.63 -20.47 7.34
N ARG A 270 -11.29 -21.59 7.63
CA ARG A 270 -12.07 -22.37 6.66
C ARG A 270 -13.56 -22.16 6.89
N THR A 271 -14.20 -21.37 6.05
CA THR A 271 -15.67 -21.21 6.08
C THR A 271 -16.37 -22.24 5.22
N LEU A 272 -17.71 -22.24 5.22
CA LEU A 272 -18.49 -23.11 4.33
C LEU A 272 -18.38 -22.69 2.86
N GLU A 273 -18.10 -21.41 2.59
CA GLU A 273 -18.02 -20.82 1.25
C GLU A 273 -16.60 -20.86 0.68
N GLY A 274 -15.58 -20.97 1.54
CA GLY A 274 -14.17 -20.98 1.14
C GLY A 274 -13.22 -20.54 2.27
N PRO A 275 -11.92 -20.43 2.00
CA PRO A 275 -10.98 -19.89 2.95
C PRO A 275 -11.23 -18.39 3.19
N ALA A 276 -10.96 -17.89 4.39
CA ALA A 276 -11.01 -16.47 4.73
C ALA A 276 -9.71 -16.05 5.42
N ASN A 277 -9.14 -14.94 4.97
CA ASN A 277 -7.96 -14.34 5.57
C ASN A 277 -8.39 -13.44 6.73
N THR A 278 -7.92 -13.72 7.93
CA THR A 278 -8.47 -13.12 9.15
C THR A 278 -7.39 -12.62 10.10
N SER A 279 -7.77 -11.63 10.89
CA SER A 279 -7.04 -11.16 12.05
C SER A 279 -7.86 -11.45 13.30
N LEU A 280 -7.34 -12.31 14.19
CA LEU A 280 -8.00 -12.76 15.40
C LEU A 280 -7.29 -12.20 16.63
N LEU A 281 -8.00 -11.46 17.47
CA LEU A 281 -7.47 -11.02 18.77
C LEU A 281 -7.85 -12.05 19.84
N PHE A 282 -6.84 -12.71 20.36
CA PHE A 282 -6.96 -13.57 21.54
C PHE A 282 -6.66 -12.75 22.81
N GLY A 283 -7.55 -12.79 23.77
CA GLY A 283 -7.33 -12.24 25.11
C GLY A 283 -6.34 -13.09 25.92
N ALA A 284 -5.88 -12.55 27.04
CA ALA A 284 -4.98 -13.24 27.95
C ALA A 284 -5.61 -14.52 28.58
N ASP A 285 -6.93 -14.63 28.58
CA ASP A 285 -7.69 -15.82 29.00
C ASP A 285 -7.72 -16.93 27.93
N GLY A 286 -7.26 -16.63 26.71
CA GLY A 286 -7.25 -17.54 25.56
C GLY A 286 -8.54 -17.57 24.76
N GLU A 287 -9.50 -16.69 25.05
CA GLU A 287 -10.72 -16.55 24.26
C GLU A 287 -10.53 -15.52 23.13
N VAL A 288 -11.28 -15.67 22.03
CA VAL A 288 -11.25 -14.73 20.90
C VAL A 288 -12.13 -13.54 21.22
N GLU A 289 -11.54 -12.39 21.46
CA GLU A 289 -12.24 -11.13 21.77
C GLU A 289 -12.83 -10.46 20.54
N SER A 290 -12.12 -10.52 19.41
CA SER A 290 -12.58 -9.92 18.15
C SER A 290 -11.96 -10.59 16.93
N ARG A 291 -12.69 -10.50 15.79
CA ARG A 291 -12.35 -11.14 14.53
C ARG A 291 -12.60 -10.18 13.37
N TYR A 292 -11.55 -9.80 12.66
CA TYR A 292 -11.63 -9.05 11.40
C TYR A 292 -11.35 -9.99 10.23
N VAL A 293 -12.15 -9.89 9.17
CA VAL A 293 -11.96 -10.62 7.92
C VAL A 293 -11.53 -9.64 6.86
N LYS A 294 -10.47 -9.96 6.14
CA LYS A 294 -9.95 -9.17 5.03
C LYS A 294 -11.04 -8.89 4.01
N GLN A 295 -11.21 -7.61 3.64
CA GLN A 295 -12.27 -7.18 2.73
C GLN A 295 -11.76 -7.03 1.29
N ASP A 296 -10.60 -6.39 1.11
CA ASP A 296 -10.00 -6.18 -0.21
C ASP A 296 -9.02 -7.31 -0.53
N LEU A 297 -9.52 -8.29 -1.27
CA LEU A 297 -8.73 -9.44 -1.68
C LEU A 297 -7.79 -9.10 -2.83
N ALA A 298 -6.59 -9.69 -2.80
CA ALA A 298 -5.61 -9.54 -3.87
C ALA A 298 -6.05 -10.32 -5.13
N PRO A 299 -6.29 -9.62 -6.27
CA PRO A 299 -6.61 -10.29 -7.53
C PRO A 299 -5.47 -11.24 -7.94
N PHE A 300 -5.83 -12.41 -8.48
CA PHE A 300 -4.91 -13.48 -8.91
C PHE A 300 -4.09 -14.14 -7.78
N GLY A 301 -4.21 -13.66 -6.55
CA GLY A 301 -3.57 -14.25 -5.36
C GLY A 301 -4.57 -14.92 -4.41
N GLU A 302 -5.65 -14.20 -4.10
CA GLU A 302 -6.68 -14.66 -3.16
C GLU A 302 -8.01 -14.96 -3.85
N TYR A 303 -8.21 -14.52 -5.08
CA TYR A 303 -9.29 -14.94 -5.96
C TYR A 303 -8.85 -14.84 -7.41
N MET A 304 -9.52 -15.56 -8.29
CA MET A 304 -9.14 -15.65 -9.71
C MET A 304 -10.15 -14.91 -10.59
N PRO A 305 -9.90 -13.64 -10.97
CA PRO A 305 -10.70 -12.96 -11.97
C PRO A 305 -10.67 -13.70 -13.30
N VAL A 306 -11.81 -13.71 -14.04
CA VAL A 306 -11.92 -14.37 -15.36
C VAL A 306 -11.25 -15.76 -15.39
N ARG A 307 -11.52 -16.58 -14.39
CA ARG A 307 -10.87 -17.86 -14.08
C ARG A 307 -10.59 -18.72 -15.31
N ARG A 308 -11.57 -18.88 -16.23
CA ARG A 308 -11.40 -19.71 -17.45
C ARG A 308 -10.23 -19.23 -18.32
N ILE A 309 -10.04 -17.92 -18.44
CA ILE A 309 -8.95 -17.34 -19.22
C ILE A 309 -7.64 -17.49 -18.46
N ALA A 310 -7.63 -17.17 -17.17
CA ALA A 310 -6.43 -17.25 -16.33
C ALA A 310 -5.87 -18.68 -16.29
N GLU A 311 -6.71 -19.70 -16.13
CA GLU A 311 -6.32 -21.12 -16.13
C GLU A 311 -5.82 -21.62 -17.49
N SER A 312 -6.23 -21.00 -18.59
CA SER A 312 -5.69 -21.33 -19.92
C SER A 312 -4.29 -20.72 -20.13
N ILE A 313 -3.95 -19.67 -19.41
CA ILE A 313 -2.69 -18.94 -19.54
C ILE A 313 -1.64 -19.44 -18.53
N SER A 314 -2.07 -19.75 -17.29
CA SER A 314 -1.15 -20.13 -16.21
C SER A 314 -1.63 -21.37 -15.45
N PRO A 315 -0.81 -22.42 -15.33
CA PRO A 315 -1.12 -23.58 -14.49
C PRO A 315 -1.35 -23.23 -13.02
N TYR A 316 -0.71 -22.18 -12.53
CA TYR A 316 -0.83 -21.71 -11.13
C TYR A 316 -2.23 -21.16 -10.83
N ALA A 317 -2.95 -20.64 -11.84
CA ALA A 317 -4.31 -20.16 -11.66
C ALA A 317 -5.27 -21.25 -11.14
N LYS A 318 -4.99 -22.52 -11.44
CA LYS A 318 -5.76 -23.68 -10.94
C LYS A 318 -5.55 -23.95 -9.44
N GLN A 319 -4.45 -23.47 -8.89
CA GLN A 319 -4.10 -23.70 -7.47
C GLN A 319 -4.70 -22.65 -6.55
N VAL A 320 -5.14 -21.51 -7.09
CA VAL A 320 -5.75 -20.43 -6.29
C VAL A 320 -7.17 -20.84 -5.91
N ASN A 321 -7.40 -21.00 -4.61
CA ASN A 321 -8.73 -21.12 -4.03
C ASN A 321 -9.27 -19.70 -3.77
N ASP A 322 -10.52 -19.44 -4.20
CA ASP A 322 -11.12 -18.13 -3.97
C ASP A 322 -11.44 -17.96 -2.50
N PHE A 323 -10.85 -16.92 -1.92
CA PHE A 323 -11.10 -16.51 -0.55
C PHE A 323 -12.43 -15.77 -0.44
N VAL A 324 -13.05 -15.85 0.73
CA VAL A 324 -14.30 -15.15 1.05
C VAL A 324 -13.94 -13.79 1.67
N PRO A 325 -14.37 -12.67 1.06
CA PRO A 325 -14.10 -11.35 1.61
C PRO A 325 -14.98 -11.07 2.84
N GLY A 326 -14.49 -10.24 3.75
CA GLY A 326 -15.27 -9.66 4.82
C GLY A 326 -16.26 -8.61 4.33
N ASP A 327 -17.31 -8.38 5.10
CA ASP A 327 -18.41 -7.46 4.77
C ASP A 327 -18.47 -6.23 5.69
N LYS A 328 -17.67 -6.20 6.76
CA LYS A 328 -17.71 -5.13 7.76
C LYS A 328 -16.37 -4.89 8.45
N TRP A 329 -16.19 -3.66 8.88
CA TRP A 329 -15.10 -3.28 9.77
C TRP A 329 -15.32 -3.82 11.17
N VAL A 330 -14.32 -4.49 11.71
CA VAL A 330 -14.28 -4.91 13.10
C VAL A 330 -13.00 -4.35 13.71
N ARG A 331 -13.14 -3.36 14.60
CA ARG A 331 -12.00 -2.81 15.33
C ARG A 331 -11.68 -3.70 16.51
N HIS A 332 -10.41 -4.03 16.64
CA HIS A 332 -9.86 -4.66 17.83
C HIS A 332 -9.73 -3.61 18.95
N SER A 333 -9.62 -4.07 20.19
CA SER A 333 -9.40 -3.16 21.33
C SER A 333 -8.40 -3.78 22.30
N ILE A 334 -7.43 -3.01 22.74
CA ILE A 334 -6.48 -3.41 23.79
C ILE A 334 -6.43 -2.36 24.88
N ASN A 335 -6.65 -2.75 26.13
CA ASN A 335 -6.70 -1.83 27.27
C ASN A 335 -7.66 -0.63 27.02
N GLY A 336 -8.81 -0.87 26.37
CA GLY A 336 -9.80 0.16 25.99
C GLY A 336 -9.38 1.07 24.83
N ASN A 337 -8.27 0.79 24.15
CA ASN A 337 -7.78 1.56 23.00
C ASN A 337 -8.11 0.82 21.69
N PRO A 338 -8.99 1.37 20.83
CA PRO A 338 -9.36 0.75 19.58
C PRO A 338 -8.22 0.83 18.56
N PHE A 339 -8.00 -0.25 17.83
CA PHE A 339 -7.05 -0.31 16.70
C PHE A 339 -7.60 -1.15 15.56
N GLN A 340 -7.05 -0.98 14.37
CA GLN A 340 -7.43 -1.75 13.18
C GLN A 340 -6.25 -2.56 12.67
N SER A 341 -6.55 -3.77 12.22
CA SER A 341 -5.65 -4.53 11.36
C SER A 341 -5.97 -4.24 9.89
N LEU A 342 -4.96 -3.88 9.10
CA LEU A 342 -4.99 -3.85 7.63
C LEU A 342 -4.14 -5.02 7.13
N ILE A 343 -4.73 -5.86 6.29
CA ILE A 343 -4.09 -7.11 5.86
C ILE A 343 -3.54 -6.93 4.44
N CYS A 344 -2.21 -6.87 4.34
CA CYS A 344 -1.43 -6.96 3.09
C CYS A 344 -1.90 -5.97 2.01
N PHE A 345 -2.61 -6.43 0.99
CA PHE A 345 -3.10 -5.69 -0.18
C PHE A 345 -4.04 -4.51 0.18
N GLU A 346 -4.72 -4.56 1.31
CA GLU A 346 -5.67 -3.53 1.76
C GLU A 346 -5.07 -2.12 1.89
N ILE A 347 -3.76 -2.00 2.04
CA ILE A 347 -3.08 -0.69 2.09
C ILE A 347 -3.08 0.07 0.76
N LEU A 348 -3.48 -0.56 -0.35
CA LEU A 348 -3.43 0.04 -1.69
C LEU A 348 -4.63 0.94 -1.99
N ASP A 349 -5.79 0.64 -1.42
CA ASP A 349 -7.02 1.38 -1.66
C ASP A 349 -7.18 2.56 -0.71
N ASP A 350 -7.44 3.75 -1.25
CA ASP A 350 -7.54 4.99 -0.46
C ASP A 350 -8.75 4.98 0.47
N ASP A 351 -9.92 4.58 -0.03
CA ASP A 351 -11.15 4.61 0.78
C ASP A 351 -11.09 3.53 1.86
N HIS A 352 -10.57 2.35 1.51
CA HIS A 352 -10.38 1.25 2.47
C HIS A 352 -9.48 1.66 3.65
N VAL A 353 -8.29 2.22 3.37
CA VAL A 353 -7.39 2.69 4.43
C VAL A 353 -8.02 3.80 5.27
N LYS A 354 -8.69 4.77 4.63
CA LYS A 354 -9.37 5.87 5.34
C LYS A 354 -10.43 5.35 6.30
N ASP A 355 -11.30 4.46 5.83
CA ASP A 355 -12.39 3.91 6.65
C ASP A 355 -11.86 2.98 7.75
N GLY A 356 -10.84 2.19 7.45
CA GLY A 356 -10.19 1.33 8.42
C GLY A 356 -9.47 2.10 9.53
N THR A 357 -8.85 3.22 9.21
CA THR A 357 -8.07 3.98 10.20
C THR A 357 -8.87 4.97 11.02
N LYS A 358 -10.09 5.36 10.59
CA LYS A 358 -10.99 6.19 11.40
C LYS A 358 -11.36 5.52 12.71
N GLY A 359 -11.41 6.29 13.78
CA GLY A 359 -11.81 5.78 15.11
C GLY A 359 -10.79 4.83 15.73
N THR A 360 -9.53 4.85 15.32
CA THR A 360 -8.45 4.03 15.88
C THR A 360 -7.42 4.88 16.60
N THR A 361 -6.66 4.28 17.51
CA THR A 361 -5.56 4.94 18.23
C THR A 361 -4.20 4.67 17.58
N PHE A 362 -4.04 3.53 16.92
CA PHE A 362 -2.91 3.10 16.09
C PHE A 362 -3.40 2.06 15.08
N VAL A 363 -2.53 1.62 14.20
CA VAL A 363 -2.86 0.63 13.16
C VAL A 363 -1.83 -0.50 13.14
N VAL A 364 -2.29 -1.71 12.86
CA VAL A 364 -1.45 -2.88 12.61
C VAL A 364 -1.54 -3.22 11.12
N ALA A 365 -0.41 -3.31 10.43
CA ALA A 365 -0.33 -3.82 9.06
C ALA A 365 0.28 -5.23 9.09
N GLN A 366 -0.56 -6.25 8.86
CA GLN A 366 -0.16 -7.64 8.81
C GLN A 366 0.13 -8.07 7.37
N THR A 367 1.33 -8.56 7.09
CA THR A 367 1.72 -8.95 5.73
C THR A 367 2.37 -10.32 5.69
N ASN A 368 2.28 -10.98 4.52
CA ASN A 368 3.01 -12.20 4.23
C ASN A 368 3.81 -12.04 2.93
N ASN A 369 5.09 -11.74 3.06
CA ASN A 369 5.98 -11.55 1.92
C ASN A 369 6.73 -12.85 1.50
N ALA A 370 6.45 -14.00 2.14
CA ALA A 370 7.13 -15.26 1.83
C ALA A 370 6.91 -15.72 0.38
N THR A 371 5.73 -15.41 -0.17
CA THR A 371 5.34 -15.73 -1.55
C THR A 371 6.05 -14.90 -2.61
N PHE A 372 6.72 -13.82 -2.23
CA PHE A 372 7.44 -12.93 -3.15
C PHE A 372 8.97 -13.04 -3.02
N GLY A 373 9.45 -13.88 -2.11
CA GLY A 373 10.86 -14.22 -1.96
C GLY A 373 11.79 -13.02 -1.76
N ARG A 374 13.00 -13.13 -2.29
CA ARG A 374 14.02 -12.07 -2.23
C ARG A 374 13.83 -11.09 -3.39
N SER A 375 12.78 -10.28 -3.31
CA SER A 375 12.43 -9.28 -4.33
C SER A 375 12.28 -7.89 -3.70
N SER A 376 11.97 -6.88 -4.52
CA SER A 376 11.71 -5.51 -4.07
C SER A 376 10.30 -5.32 -3.47
N GLU A 377 9.43 -6.33 -3.51
CA GLU A 377 8.04 -6.23 -3.08
C GLU A 377 7.90 -5.72 -1.65
N ALA A 378 8.56 -6.37 -0.69
CA ALA A 378 8.47 -5.98 0.72
C ALA A 378 8.96 -4.54 0.99
N ALA A 379 9.98 -4.08 0.24
CA ALA A 379 10.47 -2.71 0.36
C ALA A 379 9.47 -1.69 -0.23
N GLN A 380 8.87 -2.01 -1.38
CA GLN A 380 7.81 -1.19 -1.99
C GLN A 380 6.56 -1.15 -1.11
N GLN A 381 6.16 -2.30 -0.53
CA GLN A 381 5.03 -2.38 0.40
C GLN A 381 5.28 -1.54 1.66
N LEU A 382 6.49 -1.57 2.22
CA LEU A 382 6.86 -0.71 3.34
C LEU A 382 6.78 0.78 2.96
N GLN A 383 7.27 1.19 1.78
CA GLN A 383 7.17 2.56 1.29
C GLN A 383 5.70 3.00 1.19
N ILE A 384 4.80 2.14 0.69
CA ILE A 384 3.36 2.39 0.64
C ILE A 384 2.78 2.54 2.06
N THR A 385 3.12 1.62 2.97
CA THR A 385 2.63 1.64 4.35
C THR A 385 3.08 2.89 5.10
N ARG A 386 4.30 3.39 4.85
CA ARG A 386 4.81 4.66 5.38
C ARG A 386 3.93 5.84 4.95
N ALA A 387 3.53 5.89 3.68
CA ALA A 387 2.62 6.92 3.19
C ALA A 387 1.24 6.84 3.87
N ARG A 388 0.74 5.63 4.16
CA ARG A 388 -0.53 5.42 4.89
C ARG A 388 -0.45 5.84 6.36
N ALA A 389 0.67 5.61 7.03
CA ALA A 389 0.90 6.11 8.38
C ALA A 389 0.86 7.64 8.40
N ALA A 390 1.54 8.30 7.47
CA ALA A 390 1.51 9.76 7.32
C ALA A 390 0.11 10.29 6.97
N GLU A 391 -0.61 9.63 6.06
CA GLU A 391 -1.97 10.03 5.63
C GLU A 391 -2.97 10.00 6.79
N SER A 392 -2.91 8.96 7.63
CA SER A 392 -3.81 8.80 8.77
C SER A 392 -3.33 9.51 10.04
N ALA A 393 -2.10 10.04 10.05
CA ALA A 393 -1.42 10.61 11.23
C ALA A 393 -1.45 9.66 12.43
N ARG A 394 -1.17 8.36 12.20
CA ARG A 394 -1.14 7.31 13.22
C ARG A 394 0.14 6.51 13.14
N GLU A 395 0.61 6.03 14.30
CA GLU A 395 1.69 5.06 14.31
C GLU A 395 1.22 3.71 13.78
N PHE A 396 2.08 3.07 12.97
CA PHE A 396 1.82 1.75 12.40
C PHE A 396 2.80 0.72 12.97
N VAL A 397 2.24 -0.39 13.42
CA VAL A 397 2.96 -1.62 13.70
C VAL A 397 2.89 -2.49 12.45
N VAL A 398 3.96 -2.55 11.68
CA VAL A 398 4.07 -3.44 10.52
C VAL A 398 4.64 -4.76 10.99
N VAL A 399 3.96 -5.85 10.70
CA VAL A 399 4.45 -7.20 11.01
C VAL A 399 4.40 -8.06 9.76
N SER A 400 5.53 -8.69 9.46
CA SER A 400 5.68 -9.54 8.28
C SER A 400 6.23 -10.91 8.64
N THR A 401 5.85 -11.93 7.86
CA THR A 401 6.39 -13.28 8.00
C THR A 401 7.88 -13.33 7.68
N THR A 402 8.32 -12.65 6.62
CA THR A 402 9.71 -12.67 6.11
C THR A 402 10.19 -11.32 5.59
N GLY A 403 9.29 -10.36 5.45
CA GLY A 403 9.55 -9.02 4.92
C GLY A 403 10.15 -8.07 5.98
N PHE A 404 9.63 -6.85 6.05
CA PHE A 404 10.08 -5.83 7.00
C PHE A 404 9.08 -5.67 8.15
N THR A 405 9.32 -6.33 9.26
CA THR A 405 8.66 -5.99 10.52
C THR A 405 9.21 -4.65 11.01
N SER A 406 8.35 -3.66 11.22
CA SER A 406 8.78 -2.26 11.44
C SER A 406 7.83 -1.50 12.35
N HIS A 407 8.37 -0.48 13.01
CA HIS A 407 7.62 0.55 13.71
C HIS A 407 7.66 1.86 12.91
N LEU A 408 6.51 2.37 12.52
CA LEU A 408 6.38 3.64 11.81
C LEU A 408 5.73 4.68 12.71
N ASP A 409 6.28 5.89 12.72
CA ASP A 409 5.62 7.02 13.38
C ASP A 409 4.46 7.59 12.55
N ALA A 410 3.74 8.53 13.12
CA ALA A 410 2.61 9.21 12.50
C ALA A 410 2.99 10.10 11.29
N GLU A 411 4.27 10.31 11.03
CA GLU A 411 4.80 11.00 9.86
C GLU A 411 5.31 10.02 8.78
N GLY A 412 5.17 8.69 9.00
CA GLY A 412 5.63 7.64 8.10
C GLY A 412 7.13 7.36 8.16
N LYS A 413 7.84 7.85 9.19
CA LYS A 413 9.24 7.56 9.41
C LYS A 413 9.42 6.19 10.08
N VAL A 414 10.39 5.42 9.63
CA VAL A 414 10.77 4.15 10.25
C VAL A 414 11.54 4.43 11.54
N LEU A 415 10.96 4.12 12.69
CA LEU A 415 11.58 4.23 14.00
C LEU A 415 12.44 3.02 14.34
N ALA A 416 11.98 1.82 13.96
CA ALA A 416 12.70 0.58 14.12
C ALA A 416 12.30 -0.41 13.02
N LYS A 417 13.21 -1.31 12.64
CA LYS A 417 12.99 -2.29 11.57
C LYS A 417 13.82 -3.54 11.82
N ALA A 418 13.17 -4.72 11.76
CA ALA A 418 13.84 -6.00 11.80
C ALA A 418 14.45 -6.37 10.43
N PRO A 419 15.53 -7.17 10.40
CA PRO A 419 16.07 -7.70 9.17
C PRO A 419 15.08 -8.64 8.47
N GLN A 420 15.09 -8.68 7.14
CA GLN A 420 14.30 -9.64 6.37
C GLN A 420 14.84 -11.06 6.53
N PHE A 421 13.97 -12.06 6.37
CA PHE A 421 14.30 -13.51 6.33
C PHE A 421 14.95 -14.03 7.61
N THR A 422 14.76 -13.35 8.72
CA THR A 422 15.22 -13.79 10.06
C THR A 422 14.01 -14.03 10.96
N ALA A 423 14.15 -14.93 11.92
CA ALA A 423 13.18 -15.02 13.02
C ALA A 423 13.56 -13.96 14.06
N GLU A 424 12.73 -12.93 14.20
CA GLU A 424 13.01 -11.76 15.04
C GLU A 424 11.74 -11.29 15.76
N SER A 425 11.94 -10.62 16.87
CA SER A 425 10.89 -9.89 17.58
C SER A 425 11.28 -8.44 17.73
N LEU A 426 10.32 -7.55 17.50
CA LEU A 426 10.52 -6.12 17.61
C LEU A 426 9.55 -5.56 18.65
N THR A 427 10.08 -5.23 19.84
CA THR A 427 9.30 -4.55 20.88
C THR A 427 9.36 -3.05 20.68
N MET A 428 8.21 -2.40 20.69
CA MET A 428 8.06 -0.99 20.39
C MET A 428 7.10 -0.29 21.36
N LYS A 429 7.34 0.98 21.58
CA LYS A 429 6.48 1.87 22.37
C LYS A 429 5.63 2.70 21.41
N VAL A 430 4.41 2.26 21.18
CA VAL A 430 3.47 2.87 20.24
C VAL A 430 2.74 4.02 20.94
N LYS A 431 2.83 5.22 20.38
CA LYS A 431 2.10 6.40 20.87
C LYS A 431 0.68 6.37 20.34
N LEU A 432 -0.27 6.51 21.23
CA LEU A 432 -1.69 6.47 20.91
C LEU A 432 -2.21 7.88 20.62
N VAL A 433 -2.96 8.03 19.53
CA VAL A 433 -3.69 9.26 19.21
C VAL A 433 -5.14 9.16 19.70
N ASP A 434 -5.84 10.30 19.85
CA ASP A 434 -7.28 10.30 20.12
C ASP A 434 -8.01 9.59 18.97
N PRO A 435 -8.82 8.55 19.23
CA PRO A 435 -9.55 7.86 18.16
C PRO A 435 -10.55 8.77 17.41
N ARG A 436 -10.95 9.90 18.00
CA ARG A 436 -11.81 10.91 17.36
C ARG A 436 -11.02 11.82 16.41
N HIS A 437 -9.68 11.81 16.49
CA HIS A 437 -8.87 12.59 15.57
C HIS A 437 -8.98 12.01 14.16
N GLU A 438 -9.41 12.81 13.22
CA GLU A 438 -9.45 12.49 11.79
C GLU A 438 -8.65 13.54 11.02
N THR A 439 -7.81 13.07 10.11
CA THR A 439 -7.08 13.99 9.23
C THR A 439 -8.00 14.52 8.13
N PRO A 440 -7.75 15.72 7.58
CA PRO A 440 -8.47 16.21 6.39
C PRO A 440 -8.46 15.20 5.24
N ALA A 441 -7.35 14.49 5.02
CA ALA A 441 -7.23 13.46 3.99
C ALA A 441 -8.24 12.31 4.19
N GLN A 442 -8.54 11.92 5.42
CA GLN A 442 -9.54 10.89 5.71
C GLN A 442 -10.99 11.30 5.37
N GLN A 443 -11.23 12.60 5.15
CA GLN A 443 -12.52 13.13 4.69
C GLN A 443 -12.65 13.17 3.16
N LEU A 444 -11.52 13.05 2.42
CA LEU A 444 -11.46 13.16 0.97
C LEU A 444 -11.62 11.77 0.32
N SER A 445 -12.86 11.40 -0.02
CA SER A 445 -13.14 10.12 -0.71
C SER A 445 -12.57 10.08 -2.13
N THR A 446 -12.45 8.89 -2.69
CA THR A 446 -12.10 8.71 -4.11
C THR A 446 -13.07 9.44 -5.03
N TRP A 447 -14.37 9.46 -4.70
CA TRP A 447 -15.40 10.21 -5.47
C TRP A 447 -15.19 11.72 -5.42
N PHE A 448 -14.76 12.27 -4.28
CA PHE A 448 -14.39 13.68 -4.18
C PHE A 448 -13.25 14.01 -5.15
N TRP A 449 -12.19 13.20 -5.15
CA TRP A 449 -11.08 13.39 -6.09
C TRP A 449 -11.51 13.22 -7.54
N ALA A 450 -12.33 12.24 -7.87
CA ALA A 450 -12.86 12.04 -9.22
C ALA A 450 -13.66 13.25 -9.69
N LEU A 451 -14.49 13.85 -8.83
CA LEU A 451 -15.23 15.08 -9.11
C LEU A 451 -14.30 16.27 -9.37
N ILE A 452 -13.34 16.50 -8.47
CA ILE A 452 -12.37 17.61 -8.61
C ILE A 452 -11.54 17.47 -9.90
N LEU A 453 -11.02 16.28 -10.17
CA LEU A 453 -10.24 16.02 -11.40
C LEU A 453 -11.14 16.19 -12.65
N GLY A 454 -12.40 15.76 -12.60
CA GLY A 454 -13.37 15.96 -13.68
C GLY A 454 -13.65 17.43 -13.96
N LEU A 455 -13.89 18.24 -12.92
CA LEU A 455 -14.12 19.68 -13.05
C LEU A 455 -12.89 20.42 -13.58
N LEU A 456 -11.68 20.08 -13.08
CA LEU A 456 -10.43 20.65 -13.56
C LEU A 456 -10.18 20.29 -15.02
N SER A 457 -10.44 19.05 -15.43
CA SER A 457 -10.32 18.60 -16.83
C SER A 457 -11.29 19.35 -17.74
N GLY A 458 -12.54 19.49 -17.35
CA GLY A 458 -13.56 20.24 -18.11
C GLY A 458 -13.20 21.71 -18.28
N SER A 459 -12.74 22.37 -17.20
CA SER A 459 -12.31 23.77 -17.24
C SER A 459 -11.09 24.00 -18.13
N ALA A 460 -10.10 23.11 -18.06
CA ALA A 460 -8.90 23.16 -18.89
C ALA A 460 -9.24 22.88 -20.36
N TRP A 461 -10.08 21.89 -20.64
CA TRP A 461 -10.56 21.57 -21.98
C TRP A 461 -11.28 22.75 -22.62
N TRP A 462 -12.19 23.41 -21.90
CA TRP A 462 -12.91 24.58 -22.40
C TRP A 462 -11.99 25.76 -22.77
N ARG A 463 -10.89 25.97 -22.02
CA ARG A 463 -9.88 26.99 -22.33
C ARG A 463 -9.03 26.65 -23.56
N ILE A 464 -8.77 25.35 -23.79
CA ILE A 464 -7.95 24.87 -24.92
C ILE A 464 -8.76 24.89 -26.23
N SER A 465 -10.08 24.70 -26.15
CA SER A 465 -10.98 24.65 -27.30
C SER A 465 -11.38 26.03 -27.83
N ARG A 466 -11.11 27.10 -27.10
CA ARG A 466 -11.25 28.51 -27.51
C ARG A 466 -9.89 29.07 -27.96
#